data_52268cf6e78a1dca98238e1c9cf8c551
#
_entry.id   52268cf6e78a1dca98238e1c9cf8c551
#
_cell.length_a   1.000
_cell.length_b   1.000
_cell.length_c   1.000
_cell.angle_alpha   90.00
_cell.angle_beta   90.00
_cell.angle_gamma   90.00
#
_symmetry.space_group_name_H-M   'P 1'
#
loop_
_entity.id
_entity.type
_entity.pdbx_description
1 polymer ?
#
loop_
_entity_poly.entity_id
_entity_poly.type
_entity_poly.pdbx_seq_one_letter_code
_entity_poly.pdbx_strand_id
1 'polypeptide(L)'
;WDIDCSLYLAEETSVTANYTARTAAGDLLIKMGEWFNEKAVDGLFGFTKSLFPDDGSLWRSQESALFLFTMLLSDFQDLNKTIPDAVASAYLELVDFTINKPDEPLLRARGYLVAGIIGRSFQTPLALLDRMVHAITNEESEVVQVACIKAVEGLINSGRVGADRQVPIITAIQSYMNEKDPAEMEEADELLVVLAETLRSTISLDTKIALSSEIQSTDLLFMLAKLGASNFQVTMIISEAFEDIVASLSDSASFSALCARTLPTLTGAFDVASVTEDNPLVTVATELLVVLAENGSEPLPAGFVATIFPKLNRLLMESEEGEVLRPGSEIVKWVLSHDHQQVFNWQDANGRSGLEVCLHIIDRLLGPSIEDNSASEVGGLAAELVEKAGQERLGPFLPQLLQAVANRLASAQAAAFIQSLILVFARLSLNGAQDVVEFLSQIQINGDSGLQIVMAKWLENSVSFAGYDEIRQNVIALSKLYALNDSRLAQIQVKGDLIVGADDGKIKTRSRAKQNPD
;
A
#
# COMPACT_ATOMS: atom_id res chain seq x y z
N TRP A 1 -6.57 -3.92 32.19
CA TRP A 1 -5.22 -3.94 31.61
C TRP A 1 -4.29 -4.98 32.23
N ASP A 2 -4.23 -5.09 33.55
CA ASP A 2 -3.38 -6.11 34.20
C ASP A 2 -3.80 -7.57 33.90
N ILE A 3 -5.03 -7.76 33.44
CA ILE A 3 -5.61 -9.08 33.12
C ILE A 3 -5.58 -9.34 31.62
N ASP A 4 -5.65 -8.27 30.83
CA ASP A 4 -5.78 -8.35 29.39
C ASP A 4 -5.02 -7.20 28.72
N CYS A 5 -3.88 -7.54 28.13
CA CYS A 5 -3.01 -6.61 27.42
C CYS A 5 -3.70 -6.04 26.16
N SER A 6 -4.63 -6.78 25.55
CA SER A 6 -5.35 -6.33 24.36
C SER A 6 -6.18 -5.08 24.63
N LEU A 7 -6.79 -4.97 25.81
CA LEU A 7 -7.53 -3.77 26.22
C LEU A 7 -6.62 -2.54 26.39
N TYR A 8 -5.39 -2.75 26.86
CA TYR A 8 -4.39 -1.69 26.92
C TYR A 8 -3.97 -1.25 25.52
N LEU A 9 -3.70 -2.21 24.64
CA LEU A 9 -3.31 -1.94 23.27
C LEU A 9 -4.41 -1.23 22.50
N ALA A 10 -5.64 -1.71 22.58
CA ALA A 10 -6.79 -1.07 21.93
C ALA A 10 -6.96 0.40 22.37
N GLU A 11 -6.68 0.74 23.63
CA GLU A 11 -6.74 2.13 24.09
C GLU A 11 -5.56 2.98 23.58
N GLU A 12 -4.35 2.40 23.47
CA GLU A 12 -3.13 3.13 23.10
C GLU A 12 -2.89 3.22 21.58
N THR A 13 -3.51 2.33 20.80
CA THR A 13 -3.27 2.22 19.35
C THR A 13 -4.51 2.48 18.51
N SER A 14 -5.71 2.49 19.11
CA SER A 14 -6.96 2.65 18.38
C SER A 14 -7.03 3.97 17.62
N VAL A 15 -7.25 3.87 16.31
CA VAL A 15 -7.54 5.00 15.42
C VAL A 15 -9.00 5.45 15.57
N THR A 16 -9.85 4.61 16.16
CA THR A 16 -11.25 4.93 16.42
C THR A 16 -11.41 5.63 17.77
N ALA A 17 -12.27 6.64 17.81
CA ALA A 17 -12.53 7.39 19.03
C ALA A 17 -13.07 6.47 20.15
N ASN A 18 -12.24 6.17 21.13
CA ASN A 18 -12.65 5.51 22.36
C ASN A 18 -13.32 6.54 23.28
N TYR A 19 -14.66 6.44 23.42
CA TYR A 19 -15.42 7.37 24.26
C TYR A 19 -15.34 6.97 25.76
N THR A 20 -14.13 7.05 26.31
CA THR A 20 -13.89 6.83 27.75
C THR A 20 -13.71 8.18 28.49
N ALA A 21 -13.86 8.18 29.80
CA ALA A 21 -13.57 9.38 30.60
C ALA A 21 -12.10 9.82 30.45
N ARG A 22 -11.19 8.86 30.22
CA ARG A 22 -9.76 9.08 30.01
C ARG A 22 -9.49 9.81 28.71
N THR A 23 -10.06 9.32 27.60
CA THR A 23 -9.89 9.96 26.28
C THR A 23 -10.58 11.32 26.24
N ALA A 24 -11.78 11.48 26.82
CA ALA A 24 -12.47 12.76 26.93
C ALA A 24 -11.66 13.80 27.72
N ALA A 25 -10.92 13.36 28.76
CA ALA A 25 -10.03 14.26 29.50
C ALA A 25 -8.81 14.67 28.62
N GLY A 26 -8.28 13.76 27.83
CA GLY A 26 -7.22 14.06 26.83
C GLY A 26 -7.70 15.08 25.79
N ASP A 27 -8.87 14.87 25.20
CA ASP A 27 -9.48 15.79 24.20
C ASP A 27 -9.69 17.20 24.79
N LEU A 28 -10.18 17.28 26.03
CA LEU A 28 -10.32 18.55 26.71
C LEU A 28 -8.96 19.24 26.89
N LEU A 29 -7.93 18.51 27.27
CA LEU A 29 -6.59 19.07 27.45
C LEU A 29 -5.99 19.51 26.11
N ILE A 30 -6.20 18.77 25.02
CA ILE A 30 -5.82 19.20 23.67
C ILE A 30 -6.48 20.54 23.34
N LYS A 31 -7.78 20.70 23.59
CA LYS A 31 -8.47 21.99 23.39
C LYS A 31 -7.90 23.10 24.27
N MET A 32 -7.52 22.79 25.48
CA MET A 32 -6.82 23.77 26.34
C MET A 32 -5.43 24.12 25.76
N GLY A 33 -4.72 23.16 25.19
CA GLY A 33 -3.46 23.36 24.48
C GLY A 33 -3.59 24.25 23.26
N GLU A 34 -4.67 24.12 22.48
CA GLU A 34 -4.98 25.01 21.35
C GLU A 34 -5.19 26.47 21.81
N TRP A 35 -5.86 26.68 22.94
CA TRP A 35 -6.21 28.01 23.42
C TRP A 35 -5.10 28.68 24.24
N PHE A 36 -4.40 27.93 25.08
CA PHE A 36 -3.47 28.47 26.08
C PHE A 36 -2.00 28.18 25.72
N ASN A 37 -1.74 27.33 24.71
CA ASN A 37 -0.39 26.94 24.26
C ASN A 37 0.53 26.54 25.43
N GLU A 38 1.66 27.25 25.59
CA GLU A 38 2.68 26.97 26.61
C GLU A 38 2.10 26.95 28.04
N LYS A 39 1.10 27.78 28.36
CA LYS A 39 0.47 27.79 29.68
C LYS A 39 -0.25 26.50 30.02
N ALA A 40 -0.80 25.79 29.02
CA ALA A 40 -1.40 24.48 29.24
C ALA A 40 -0.31 23.44 29.58
N VAL A 41 0.81 23.50 28.88
CA VAL A 41 2.00 22.65 29.15
C VAL A 41 2.56 22.91 30.56
N ASP A 42 2.76 24.15 30.92
CA ASP A 42 3.28 24.56 32.26
C ASP A 42 2.32 24.14 33.37
N GLY A 43 1.01 24.34 33.17
CA GLY A 43 -0.02 23.92 34.11
C GLY A 43 -0.05 22.40 34.32
N LEU A 44 -0.03 21.65 33.22
CA LEU A 44 0.03 20.19 33.28
C LEU A 44 1.33 19.71 33.93
N PHE A 45 2.47 20.32 33.59
CA PHE A 45 3.75 19.96 34.19
C PHE A 45 3.77 20.24 35.70
N GLY A 46 3.27 21.40 36.14
CA GLY A 46 3.15 21.71 37.56
C GLY A 46 2.28 20.73 38.32
N PHE A 47 1.14 20.32 37.72
CA PHE A 47 0.28 19.28 38.29
C PHE A 47 1.00 17.90 38.33
N THR A 48 1.58 17.46 37.21
CA THR A 48 2.29 16.19 37.15
C THR A 48 3.40 16.13 38.19
N LYS A 49 4.24 17.17 38.29
CA LYS A 49 5.32 17.24 39.24
C LYS A 49 4.82 17.15 40.70
N SER A 50 3.65 17.68 41.02
CA SER A 50 3.08 17.62 42.37
C SER A 50 2.72 16.19 42.80
N LEU A 51 2.61 15.25 41.86
CA LEU A 51 2.35 13.84 42.11
C LEU A 51 3.63 13.03 42.34
N PHE A 52 4.82 13.65 42.16
CA PHE A 52 6.14 13.08 42.36
C PHE A 52 6.97 13.96 43.31
N PRO A 53 7.80 13.44 44.22
CA PRO A 53 7.98 12.02 44.58
C PRO A 53 6.90 11.56 45.56
N ASP A 54 6.52 10.29 45.45
CA ASP A 54 5.59 9.62 46.33
C ASP A 54 6.09 8.21 46.67
N ASP A 55 5.56 7.61 47.74
CA ASP A 55 5.86 6.25 48.23
C ASP A 55 5.30 5.14 47.29
N GLY A 56 4.66 5.50 46.17
CA GLY A 56 4.04 4.59 45.22
C GLY A 56 2.51 4.48 45.36
N SER A 57 1.91 5.13 46.37
CA SER A 57 0.44 5.05 46.57
C SER A 57 -0.35 5.76 45.46
N LEU A 58 0.27 6.73 44.74
CA LEU A 58 -0.34 7.56 43.71
C LEU A 58 -0.06 7.09 42.28
N TRP A 59 0.41 5.86 42.05
CA TRP A 59 0.84 5.42 40.72
C TRP A 59 -0.24 5.61 39.63
N ARG A 60 -1.53 5.41 39.95
CA ARG A 60 -2.63 5.64 39.01
C ARG A 60 -2.75 7.09 38.58
N SER A 61 -2.56 8.02 39.52
CA SER A 61 -2.59 9.46 39.24
C SER A 61 -1.36 9.90 38.43
N GLN A 62 -0.20 9.31 38.76
CA GLN A 62 1.05 9.54 38.03
C GLN A 62 0.93 9.04 36.59
N GLU A 63 0.42 7.82 36.36
CA GLU A 63 0.18 7.26 35.05
C GLU A 63 -0.79 8.14 34.24
N SER A 64 -1.92 8.54 34.84
CA SER A 64 -2.92 9.37 34.18
C SER A 64 -2.40 10.75 33.80
N ALA A 65 -1.59 11.38 34.64
CA ALA A 65 -0.96 12.66 34.33
C ALA A 65 0.06 12.54 33.18
N LEU A 66 0.82 11.46 33.13
CA LEU A 66 1.73 11.15 32.05
C LEU A 66 0.98 10.81 30.74
N PHE A 67 -0.15 10.12 30.84
CA PHE A 67 -1.03 9.91 29.66
C PHE A 67 -1.52 11.22 29.08
N LEU A 68 -2.02 12.12 29.91
CA LEU A 68 -2.46 13.45 29.47
C LEU A 68 -1.33 14.24 28.79
N PHE A 69 -0.11 14.12 29.31
CA PHE A 69 1.05 14.72 28.68
C PHE A 69 1.37 14.10 27.30
N THR A 70 1.25 12.78 27.19
CA THR A 70 1.42 12.08 25.90
C THR A 70 0.43 12.60 24.85
N MET A 71 -0.84 12.75 25.23
CA MET A 71 -1.89 13.28 24.35
C MET A 71 -1.60 14.73 23.90
N LEU A 72 -1.26 15.59 24.84
CA LEU A 72 -0.96 16.99 24.54
C LEU A 72 0.28 17.15 23.67
N LEU A 73 1.35 16.38 23.96
CA LEU A 73 2.58 16.45 23.18
C LEU A 73 2.40 15.89 21.77
N SER A 74 1.62 14.82 21.60
CA SER A 74 1.27 14.29 20.27
C SER A 74 0.58 15.35 19.42
N ASP A 75 -0.49 15.98 19.94
CA ASP A 75 -1.20 17.06 19.25
C ASP A 75 -0.25 18.24 18.90
N PHE A 76 0.65 18.61 19.79
CA PHE A 76 1.62 19.67 19.51
C PHE A 76 2.56 19.27 18.36
N GLN A 77 3.02 18.03 18.32
CA GLN A 77 3.89 17.53 17.26
C GLN A 77 3.16 17.50 15.90
N ASP A 78 1.92 17.05 15.89
CA ASP A 78 1.07 17.02 14.67
C ASP A 78 0.82 18.44 14.12
N LEU A 79 0.74 19.42 15.00
CA LEU A 79 0.64 20.84 14.65
C LEU A 79 2.00 21.53 14.42
N ASN A 80 3.11 20.78 14.40
CA ASN A 80 4.48 21.31 14.31
C ASN A 80 4.82 22.32 15.42
N LYS A 81 4.21 22.17 16.60
CA LYS A 81 4.54 22.94 17.78
C LYS A 81 5.56 22.19 18.64
N THR A 82 6.34 22.92 19.42
CA THR A 82 7.33 22.36 20.35
C THR A 82 7.02 22.78 21.79
N ILE A 83 7.49 21.99 22.74
CA ILE A 83 7.51 22.34 24.15
C ILE A 83 8.92 22.84 24.54
N PRO A 84 9.08 23.62 25.62
CA PRO A 84 10.39 24.05 26.07
C PRO A 84 11.29 22.87 26.43
N ASP A 85 12.58 22.93 26.07
CA ASP A 85 13.58 21.88 26.36
C ASP A 85 13.66 21.55 27.85
N ALA A 86 13.51 22.55 28.72
CA ALA A 86 13.52 22.37 30.17
C ALA A 86 12.34 21.49 30.64
N VAL A 87 11.17 21.62 30.00
CA VAL A 87 10.00 20.81 30.32
C VAL A 87 10.21 19.37 29.82
N ALA A 88 10.71 19.20 28.58
CA ALA A 88 11.04 17.89 28.04
C ALA A 88 12.06 17.15 28.91
N SER A 89 13.14 17.83 29.33
CA SER A 89 14.15 17.25 30.20
C SER A 89 13.58 16.85 31.57
N ALA A 90 12.71 17.70 32.14
CA ALA A 90 12.09 17.40 33.44
C ALA A 90 11.11 16.20 33.33
N TYR A 91 10.38 16.04 32.20
CA TYR A 91 9.59 14.83 32.00
C TYR A 91 10.46 13.59 31.82
N LEU A 92 11.64 13.67 31.21
CA LEU A 92 12.58 12.56 31.13
C LEU A 92 13.11 12.14 32.51
N GLU A 93 13.27 13.08 33.46
CA GLU A 93 13.56 12.73 34.85
C GLU A 93 12.42 11.95 35.51
N LEU A 94 11.16 12.36 35.25
CA LEU A 94 10.00 11.61 35.73
C LEU A 94 9.89 10.22 35.06
N VAL A 95 10.23 10.10 33.77
CA VAL A 95 10.35 8.83 33.07
C VAL A 95 11.35 7.91 33.77
N ASP A 96 12.57 8.39 34.06
CA ASP A 96 13.57 7.57 34.74
C ASP A 96 13.09 7.10 36.11
N PHE A 97 12.37 7.94 36.86
CA PHE A 97 11.73 7.56 38.11
C PHE A 97 10.67 6.43 37.90
N THR A 98 9.81 6.54 36.88
CA THR A 98 8.71 5.58 36.66
C THR A 98 9.21 4.23 36.18
N ILE A 99 10.16 4.19 35.24
CA ILE A 99 10.68 2.93 34.67
C ILE A 99 11.52 2.12 35.68
N ASN A 100 11.91 2.71 36.80
CA ASN A 100 12.60 2.05 37.90
C ASN A 100 11.65 1.53 39.00
N LYS A 101 10.32 1.56 38.80
CA LYS A 101 9.33 1.04 39.75
C LYS A 101 8.96 -0.41 39.40
N PRO A 102 9.56 -1.43 40.04
CA PRO A 102 9.35 -2.83 39.65
C PRO A 102 7.90 -3.33 39.85
N ASP A 103 7.22 -2.82 40.88
CA ASP A 103 5.90 -3.30 41.28
C ASP A 103 4.74 -2.68 40.51
N GLU A 104 5.01 -1.72 39.57
CA GLU A 104 3.97 -0.95 38.89
C GLU A 104 4.14 -1.01 37.36
N PRO A 105 3.80 -2.15 36.72
CA PRO A 105 4.06 -2.37 35.30
C PRO A 105 3.35 -1.36 34.39
N LEU A 106 2.12 -0.94 34.70
CA LEU A 106 1.39 0.06 33.91
C LEU A 106 2.04 1.44 33.97
N LEU A 107 2.59 1.84 35.13
CA LEU A 107 3.32 3.09 35.25
C LEU A 107 4.65 3.03 34.49
N ARG A 108 5.35 1.89 34.53
CA ARG A 108 6.58 1.68 33.74
C ARG A 108 6.30 1.76 32.24
N ALA A 109 5.25 1.08 31.78
CA ALA A 109 4.81 1.12 30.39
C ALA A 109 4.55 2.56 29.93
N ARG A 110 3.81 3.33 30.73
CA ARG A 110 3.56 4.75 30.48
C ARG A 110 4.84 5.57 30.41
N GLY A 111 5.79 5.31 31.29
CA GLY A 111 7.11 5.97 31.26
C GLY A 111 7.84 5.75 29.94
N TYR A 112 7.87 4.52 29.43
CA TYR A 112 8.47 4.22 28.12
C TYR A 112 7.73 4.90 26.97
N LEU A 113 6.40 4.93 26.97
CA LEU A 113 5.62 5.63 25.95
C LEU A 113 5.88 7.13 25.95
N VAL A 114 5.96 7.76 27.11
CA VAL A 114 6.33 9.18 27.26
C VAL A 114 7.73 9.44 26.68
N ALA A 115 8.68 8.56 26.96
CA ALA A 115 10.02 8.66 26.41
C ALA A 115 10.02 8.57 24.87
N GLY A 116 9.24 7.66 24.31
CA GLY A 116 9.10 7.50 22.86
C GLY A 116 8.54 8.76 22.20
N ILE A 117 7.48 9.35 22.76
CA ILE A 117 6.88 10.55 22.17
C ILE A 117 7.77 11.79 22.35
N ILE A 118 8.44 11.95 23.49
CA ILE A 118 9.45 13.02 23.68
C ILE A 118 10.56 12.84 22.64
N GLY A 119 11.01 11.61 22.43
CA GLY A 119 12.09 11.28 21.50
C GLY A 119 11.83 11.69 20.05
N ARG A 120 10.60 11.81 19.62
CA ARG A 120 10.27 12.31 18.26
C ARG A 120 10.78 13.73 18.01
N SER A 121 10.79 14.59 19.02
CA SER A 121 11.14 16.01 18.90
C SER A 121 12.38 16.42 19.65
N PHE A 122 12.77 15.69 20.72
CA PHE A 122 13.86 16.01 21.60
C PHE A 122 14.92 14.92 21.63
N GLN A 123 16.15 15.31 21.98
CA GLN A 123 17.23 14.36 22.15
C GLN A 123 17.03 13.54 23.44
N THR A 124 16.89 12.24 23.28
CA THR A 124 16.83 11.28 24.37
C THR A 124 18.17 10.53 24.52
N PRO A 125 18.55 10.11 25.74
CA PRO A 125 19.75 9.31 25.93
C PRO A 125 19.65 7.95 25.20
N LEU A 126 20.68 7.56 24.45
CA LEU A 126 20.74 6.24 23.78
C LEU A 126 20.64 5.08 24.78
N ALA A 127 21.11 5.26 26.02
CA ALA A 127 20.94 4.27 27.08
C ALA A 127 19.46 3.93 27.35
N LEU A 128 18.53 4.86 27.11
CA LEU A 128 17.11 4.62 27.25
C LEU A 128 16.59 3.69 26.14
N LEU A 129 17.05 3.88 24.90
CA LEU A 129 16.77 2.96 23.80
C LEU A 129 17.30 1.55 24.10
N ASP A 130 18.54 1.45 24.61
CA ASP A 130 19.12 0.14 24.98
C ASP A 130 18.30 -0.56 26.08
N ARG A 131 17.77 0.20 27.05
CA ARG A 131 16.85 -0.33 28.08
C ARG A 131 15.53 -0.80 27.49
N MET A 132 14.94 -0.07 26.52
CA MET A 132 13.72 -0.49 25.84
C MET A 132 13.94 -1.79 25.07
N VAL A 133 15.00 -1.88 24.29
CA VAL A 133 15.35 -3.08 23.52
C VAL A 133 15.56 -4.28 24.44
N HIS A 134 16.24 -4.08 25.58
CA HIS A 134 16.40 -5.12 26.60
C HIS A 134 15.05 -5.53 27.23
N ALA A 135 14.18 -4.56 27.50
CA ALA A 135 12.87 -4.83 28.12
C ALA A 135 11.93 -5.62 27.19
N ILE A 136 12.01 -5.44 25.86
CA ILE A 136 11.20 -6.20 24.91
C ILE A 136 11.35 -7.72 25.10
N THR A 137 12.55 -8.20 25.45
CA THR A 137 12.84 -9.64 25.60
C THR A 137 12.93 -10.13 27.03
N ASN A 138 13.16 -9.25 28.01
CA ASN A 138 13.47 -9.69 29.38
C ASN A 138 12.46 -9.22 30.44
N GLU A 139 11.44 -8.47 30.03
CA GLU A 139 10.40 -8.01 30.96
C GLU A 139 9.33 -9.08 31.12
N GLU A 140 8.86 -9.28 32.36
CA GLU A 140 7.80 -10.25 32.66
C GLU A 140 6.40 -9.74 32.26
N SER A 141 6.22 -8.41 32.27
CA SER A 141 4.94 -7.79 31.93
C SER A 141 4.84 -7.52 30.43
N GLU A 142 3.90 -8.16 29.79
CA GLU A 142 3.62 -7.95 28.35
C GLU A 142 3.24 -6.49 28.04
N VAL A 143 2.50 -5.83 28.93
CA VAL A 143 2.16 -4.41 28.77
C VAL A 143 3.42 -3.54 28.64
N VAL A 144 4.46 -3.86 29.41
CA VAL A 144 5.75 -3.14 29.33
C VAL A 144 6.50 -3.50 28.05
N GLN A 145 6.53 -4.77 27.66
CA GLN A 145 7.17 -5.21 26.42
C GLN A 145 6.59 -4.46 25.21
N VAL A 146 5.27 -4.42 25.09
CA VAL A 146 4.57 -3.76 23.98
C VAL A 146 4.74 -2.24 24.02
N ALA A 147 4.70 -1.63 25.21
CA ALA A 147 5.00 -0.21 25.37
C ALA A 147 6.43 0.13 24.91
N CYS A 148 7.40 -0.75 25.17
CA CYS A 148 8.77 -0.59 24.69
C CYS A 148 8.86 -0.70 23.16
N ILE A 149 8.17 -1.68 22.53
CA ILE A 149 8.13 -1.82 21.07
C ILE A 149 7.61 -0.52 20.44
N LYS A 150 6.47 -0.01 20.91
CA LYS A 150 5.89 1.25 20.42
C LYS A 150 6.78 2.47 20.68
N ALA A 151 7.44 2.52 21.84
CA ALA A 151 8.33 3.63 22.19
C ALA A 151 9.60 3.65 21.32
N VAL A 152 10.14 2.49 20.96
CA VAL A 152 11.29 2.35 20.05
C VAL A 152 10.98 2.97 18.68
N GLU A 153 9.78 2.72 18.12
CA GLU A 153 9.33 3.35 16.89
C GLU A 153 9.39 4.89 16.97
N GLY A 154 8.87 5.47 18.05
CA GLY A 154 8.93 6.92 18.26
C GLY A 154 10.37 7.48 18.34
N LEU A 155 11.32 6.74 18.93
CA LEU A 155 12.73 7.15 18.96
C LEU A 155 13.38 7.06 17.57
N ILE A 156 13.09 6.02 16.80
CA ILE A 156 13.62 5.86 15.43
C ILE A 156 13.15 7.01 14.53
N ASN A 157 11.87 7.35 14.58
CA ASN A 157 11.28 8.41 13.75
C ASN A 157 11.83 9.82 14.05
N SER A 158 12.57 9.97 15.15
CA SER A 158 13.35 11.19 15.42
C SER A 158 14.49 11.44 14.43
N GLY A 159 14.90 10.43 13.66
CA GLY A 159 16.06 10.47 12.75
C GLY A 159 17.42 10.50 13.47
N ARG A 160 17.47 10.20 14.77
CA ARG A 160 18.68 10.27 15.63
C ARG A 160 19.23 8.91 16.02
N VAL A 161 18.47 7.84 15.73
CA VAL A 161 18.90 6.46 15.95
C VAL A 161 19.74 6.01 14.77
N GLY A 162 20.95 5.56 15.02
CA GLY A 162 21.87 5.09 14.00
C GLY A 162 21.58 3.65 13.57
N ALA A 163 22.07 3.28 12.40
CA ALA A 163 21.94 1.93 11.83
C ALA A 163 22.60 0.83 12.69
N ASP A 164 23.52 1.18 13.58
CA ASP A 164 24.13 0.27 14.55
C ASP A 164 23.13 -0.32 15.55
N ARG A 165 21.96 0.30 15.70
CA ARG A 165 20.88 -0.16 16.58
C ARG A 165 19.86 -1.07 15.88
N GLN A 166 19.91 -1.14 14.57
CA GLN A 166 18.92 -1.88 13.77
C GLN A 166 18.91 -3.38 14.11
N VAL A 167 20.07 -4.01 14.13
CA VAL A 167 20.18 -5.47 14.41
C VAL A 167 19.64 -5.84 15.79
N PRO A 168 20.03 -5.14 16.88
CA PRO A 168 19.47 -5.39 18.21
C PRO A 168 17.94 -5.25 18.27
N ILE A 169 17.37 -4.23 17.61
CA ILE A 169 15.92 -3.99 17.62
C ILE A 169 15.19 -5.11 16.88
N ILE A 170 15.62 -5.46 15.65
CA ILE A 170 15.00 -6.55 14.87
C ILE A 170 15.09 -7.88 15.64
N THR A 171 16.24 -8.17 16.25
CA THR A 171 16.43 -9.40 17.04
C THR A 171 15.49 -9.44 18.24
N ALA A 172 15.29 -8.31 18.93
CA ALA A 172 14.36 -8.22 20.07
C ALA A 172 12.90 -8.44 19.62
N ILE A 173 12.47 -7.82 18.52
CA ILE A 173 11.14 -8.03 17.93
C ILE A 173 10.95 -9.51 17.54
N GLN A 174 11.93 -10.10 16.86
CA GLN A 174 11.90 -11.50 16.48
C GLN A 174 11.78 -12.44 17.68
N SER A 175 12.56 -12.19 18.73
CA SER A 175 12.48 -12.99 19.96
C SER A 175 11.12 -12.88 20.61
N TYR A 176 10.58 -11.66 20.72
CA TYR A 176 9.24 -11.41 21.25
C TYR A 176 8.17 -12.19 20.46
N MET A 177 8.19 -12.11 19.13
CA MET A 177 7.22 -12.81 18.27
C MET A 177 7.34 -14.34 18.39
N ASN A 178 8.55 -14.87 18.50
CA ASN A 178 8.79 -16.32 18.61
C ASN A 178 8.34 -16.92 19.95
N GLU A 179 8.20 -16.10 20.98
CA GLU A 179 7.72 -16.52 22.30
C GLU A 179 6.19 -16.55 22.40
N LYS A 180 5.48 -15.95 21.43
CA LYS A 180 4.02 -15.87 21.41
C LYS A 180 3.38 -17.02 20.65
N ASP A 181 2.18 -17.40 21.08
CA ASP A 181 1.35 -18.32 20.32
C ASP A 181 0.86 -17.65 19.02
N PRO A 182 1.12 -18.25 17.85
CA PRO A 182 0.67 -17.66 16.56
C PRO A 182 -0.84 -17.45 16.49
N ALA A 183 -1.66 -18.32 17.13
CA ALA A 183 -3.10 -18.17 17.10
C ALA A 183 -3.57 -16.98 17.97
N GLU A 184 -2.91 -16.73 19.11
CA GLU A 184 -3.18 -15.55 19.93
C GLU A 184 -2.74 -14.26 19.23
N MET A 185 -1.63 -14.32 18.50
CA MET A 185 -1.16 -13.16 17.71
C MET A 185 -2.07 -12.84 16.54
N GLU A 186 -2.65 -13.83 15.86
CA GLU A 186 -3.57 -13.64 14.74
C GLU A 186 -4.85 -12.90 15.17
N GLU A 187 -5.26 -13.04 16.45
CA GLU A 187 -6.41 -12.34 17.03
C GLU A 187 -6.05 -10.96 17.61
N ALA A 188 -4.76 -10.60 17.66
CA ALA A 188 -4.27 -9.39 18.32
C ALA A 188 -3.98 -8.26 17.31
N ASP A 189 -5.01 -7.79 16.62
CA ASP A 189 -4.94 -6.80 15.55
C ASP A 189 -4.09 -5.57 15.90
N GLU A 190 -4.29 -4.97 17.07
CA GLU A 190 -3.58 -3.77 17.51
C GLU A 190 -2.09 -4.04 17.77
N LEU A 191 -1.76 -5.22 18.28
CA LEU A 191 -0.38 -5.64 18.47
C LEU A 191 0.33 -5.83 17.14
N LEU A 192 -0.34 -6.44 16.16
CA LEU A 192 0.22 -6.62 14.81
C LEU A 192 0.52 -5.28 14.15
N VAL A 193 -0.34 -4.27 14.33
CA VAL A 193 -0.09 -2.90 13.83
C VAL A 193 1.17 -2.32 14.47
N VAL A 194 1.30 -2.36 15.80
CA VAL A 194 2.48 -1.84 16.50
C VAL A 194 3.77 -2.53 16.06
N LEU A 195 3.73 -3.86 15.89
CA LEU A 195 4.87 -4.63 15.42
C LEU A 195 5.26 -4.25 13.97
N ALA A 196 4.26 -4.11 13.10
CA ALA A 196 4.49 -3.74 11.69
C ALA A 196 5.08 -2.32 11.57
N GLU A 197 4.54 -1.32 12.28
CA GLU A 197 5.05 0.05 12.31
C GLU A 197 6.49 0.10 12.84
N THR A 198 6.78 -0.58 13.95
CA THR A 198 8.11 -0.59 14.55
C THR A 198 9.12 -1.31 13.65
N LEU A 199 8.72 -2.42 13.03
CA LEU A 199 9.58 -3.17 12.12
C LEU A 199 9.89 -2.34 10.86
N ARG A 200 8.88 -1.69 10.25
CA ARG A 200 9.05 -0.79 9.11
C ARG A 200 10.04 0.33 9.43
N SER A 201 9.81 1.05 10.53
CA SER A 201 10.70 2.13 10.97
C SER A 201 12.12 1.64 11.22
N THR A 202 12.28 0.42 11.76
CA THR A 202 13.59 -0.18 12.01
C THR A 202 14.30 -0.56 10.71
N ILE A 203 13.59 -1.16 9.74
CA ILE A 203 14.13 -1.54 8.44
C ILE A 203 14.63 -0.30 7.68
N SER A 204 13.94 0.82 7.78
CA SER A 204 14.28 2.07 7.10
C SER A 204 15.55 2.75 7.63
N LEU A 205 16.10 2.34 8.79
CA LEU A 205 17.38 2.86 9.28
C LEU A 205 18.54 2.57 8.32
N ASP A 206 18.64 1.35 7.80
CA ASP A 206 19.56 0.94 6.73
C ASP A 206 19.04 -0.32 6.04
N THR A 207 18.50 -0.15 4.84
CA THR A 207 17.95 -1.26 4.06
C THR A 207 18.99 -2.30 3.66
N LYS A 208 20.28 -1.93 3.53
CA LYS A 208 21.34 -2.91 3.21
C LYS A 208 21.58 -3.85 4.38
N ILE A 209 21.55 -3.34 5.61
CA ILE A 209 21.64 -4.17 6.81
C ILE A 209 20.40 -5.05 6.91
N ALA A 210 19.21 -4.50 6.69
CA ALA A 210 17.95 -5.24 6.72
C ALA A 210 17.92 -6.41 5.72
N LEU A 211 18.59 -6.27 4.57
CA LEU A 211 18.66 -7.31 3.52
C LEU A 211 19.81 -8.29 3.71
N SER A 212 20.66 -8.12 4.72
CA SER A 212 21.75 -9.06 4.98
C SER A 212 21.20 -10.45 5.32
N SER A 213 21.98 -11.49 4.96
CA SER A 213 21.58 -12.89 5.21
C SER A 213 21.54 -13.26 6.70
N GLU A 214 22.14 -12.43 7.54
CA GLU A 214 22.20 -12.64 9.00
C GLU A 214 20.93 -12.18 9.72
N ILE A 215 20.10 -11.34 9.05
CA ILE A 215 18.90 -10.74 9.63
C ILE A 215 17.67 -11.18 8.82
N GLN A 216 16.67 -11.68 9.53
CA GLN A 216 15.45 -12.21 8.91
C GLN A 216 14.33 -11.14 8.79
N SER A 217 14.67 -9.90 8.41
CA SER A 217 13.72 -8.79 8.36
C SER A 217 12.56 -9.04 7.40
N THR A 218 12.86 -9.54 6.20
CA THR A 218 11.84 -9.87 5.20
C THR A 218 10.95 -11.04 5.64
N ASP A 219 11.53 -12.03 6.33
CA ASP A 219 10.77 -13.17 6.85
C ASP A 219 9.83 -12.72 7.97
N LEU A 220 10.26 -11.78 8.81
CA LEU A 220 9.39 -11.16 9.84
C LEU A 220 8.27 -10.32 9.21
N LEU A 221 8.56 -9.54 8.16
CA LEU A 221 7.52 -8.82 7.42
C LEU A 221 6.47 -9.78 6.87
N PHE A 222 6.89 -10.87 6.23
CA PHE A 222 5.96 -11.86 5.68
C PHE A 222 5.23 -12.66 6.75
N MET A 223 5.84 -12.89 7.90
CA MET A 223 5.15 -13.48 9.06
C MET A 223 4.03 -12.56 9.55
N LEU A 224 4.30 -11.26 9.69
CA LEU A 224 3.28 -10.26 10.04
C LEU A 224 2.20 -10.14 8.97
N ALA A 225 2.58 -10.16 7.68
CA ALA A 225 1.63 -10.17 6.57
C ALA A 225 0.70 -11.40 6.61
N LYS A 226 1.23 -12.57 7.00
CA LYS A 226 0.44 -13.78 7.15
C LYS A 226 -0.52 -13.69 8.33
N LEU A 227 -0.03 -13.26 9.50
CA LEU A 227 -0.84 -13.13 10.71
C LEU A 227 -1.92 -12.06 10.56
N GLY A 228 -1.60 -10.93 9.93
CA GLY A 228 -2.49 -9.78 9.73
C GLY A 228 -3.12 -9.71 8.35
N ALA A 229 -3.22 -10.82 7.59
CA ALA A 229 -3.70 -10.79 6.20
C ALA A 229 -5.12 -10.23 6.04
N SER A 230 -5.98 -10.39 7.05
CA SER A 230 -7.33 -9.83 7.10
C SER A 230 -7.39 -8.40 7.67
N ASN A 231 -6.28 -7.87 8.16
CA ASN A 231 -6.20 -6.54 8.75
C ASN A 231 -5.60 -5.56 7.73
N PHE A 232 -6.45 -4.71 7.15
CA PHE A 232 -6.05 -3.74 6.12
C PHE A 232 -4.91 -2.80 6.56
N GLN A 233 -4.88 -2.39 7.83
CA GLN A 233 -3.82 -1.49 8.33
C GLN A 233 -2.47 -2.22 8.36
N VAL A 234 -2.44 -3.46 8.80
CA VAL A 234 -1.21 -4.29 8.80
C VAL A 234 -0.71 -4.50 7.37
N THR A 235 -1.59 -4.94 6.47
CA THR A 235 -1.22 -5.21 5.08
C THR A 235 -0.70 -3.97 4.37
N MET A 236 -1.31 -2.81 4.59
CA MET A 236 -0.86 -1.52 4.07
C MET A 236 0.56 -1.17 4.56
N ILE A 237 0.82 -1.27 5.88
CA ILE A 237 2.14 -0.98 6.46
C ILE A 237 3.21 -1.91 5.89
N ILE A 238 2.88 -3.20 5.74
CA ILE A 238 3.82 -4.20 5.18
C ILE A 238 4.10 -3.93 3.70
N SER A 239 3.09 -3.59 2.91
CA SER A 239 3.26 -3.24 1.50
C SER A 239 4.16 -2.02 1.34
N GLU A 240 3.92 -0.96 2.10
CA GLU A 240 4.77 0.24 2.10
C GLU A 240 6.21 -0.06 2.56
N ALA A 241 6.39 -0.90 3.60
CA ALA A 241 7.72 -1.30 4.04
C ALA A 241 8.47 -2.10 2.96
N PHE A 242 7.77 -2.95 2.24
CA PHE A 242 8.34 -3.74 1.15
C PHE A 242 8.66 -2.88 -0.07
N GLU A 243 7.81 -1.92 -0.40
CA GLU A 243 8.07 -0.88 -1.42
C GLU A 243 9.33 -0.08 -1.10
N ASP A 244 9.48 0.42 0.13
CA ASP A 244 10.66 1.14 0.60
C ASP A 244 11.94 0.30 0.45
N ILE A 245 11.88 -1.01 0.77
CA ILE A 245 12.99 -1.93 0.57
C ILE A 245 13.34 -2.03 -0.91
N VAL A 246 12.38 -2.32 -1.77
CA VAL A 246 12.61 -2.52 -3.21
C VAL A 246 13.12 -1.24 -3.87
N ALA A 247 12.52 -0.09 -3.56
CA ALA A 247 12.93 1.22 -4.07
C ALA A 247 14.36 1.62 -3.66
N SER A 248 14.85 1.11 -2.53
CA SER A 248 16.21 1.39 -2.05
C SER A 248 17.31 0.61 -2.77
N LEU A 249 16.95 -0.41 -3.56
CA LEU A 249 17.91 -1.23 -4.29
C LEU A 249 18.51 -0.45 -5.46
N SER A 250 19.83 -0.39 -5.51
CA SER A 250 20.56 0.40 -6.50
C SER A 250 21.15 -0.42 -7.65
N ASP A 251 21.11 -1.74 -7.56
CA ASP A 251 21.74 -2.65 -8.53
C ASP A 251 20.96 -3.96 -8.70
N SER A 252 21.10 -4.57 -9.88
CA SER A 252 20.40 -5.81 -10.23
C SER A 252 20.87 -7.04 -9.43
N ALA A 253 22.06 -7.03 -8.85
CA ALA A 253 22.52 -8.14 -8.01
C ALA A 253 21.78 -8.15 -6.66
N SER A 254 21.60 -6.98 -6.05
CA SER A 254 20.80 -6.81 -4.82
C SER A 254 19.33 -7.16 -5.06
N PHE A 255 18.77 -6.75 -6.21
CA PHE A 255 17.42 -7.13 -6.60
C PHE A 255 17.29 -8.65 -6.80
N SER A 256 18.26 -9.29 -7.47
CA SER A 256 18.29 -10.75 -7.66
C SER A 256 18.36 -11.49 -6.32
N ALA A 257 19.15 -11.00 -5.37
CA ALA A 257 19.24 -11.58 -4.03
C ALA A 257 17.91 -11.46 -3.27
N LEU A 258 17.24 -10.31 -3.35
CA LEU A 258 15.92 -10.13 -2.77
C LEU A 258 14.89 -11.09 -3.39
N CYS A 259 14.84 -11.19 -4.73
CA CYS A 259 13.95 -12.12 -5.42
C CYS A 259 14.20 -13.57 -5.01
N ALA A 260 15.45 -14.01 -4.94
CA ALA A 260 15.79 -15.38 -4.53
C ALA A 260 15.28 -15.70 -3.11
N ARG A 261 15.24 -14.71 -2.23
CA ARG A 261 14.76 -14.87 -0.86
C ARG A 261 13.23 -14.79 -0.76
N THR A 262 12.58 -13.90 -1.50
CA THR A 262 11.16 -13.57 -1.29
C THR A 262 10.21 -14.33 -2.20
N LEU A 263 10.59 -14.62 -3.45
CA LEU A 263 9.71 -15.30 -4.41
C LEU A 263 9.19 -16.67 -3.92
N PRO A 264 9.99 -17.55 -3.28
CA PRO A 264 9.48 -18.82 -2.78
C PRO A 264 8.34 -18.65 -1.76
N THR A 265 8.46 -17.66 -0.88
CA THR A 265 7.44 -17.37 0.15
C THR A 265 6.18 -16.78 -0.49
N LEU A 266 6.33 -15.75 -1.34
CA LEU A 266 5.21 -15.11 -2.01
C LEU A 266 4.44 -16.09 -2.90
N THR A 267 5.14 -16.85 -3.74
CA THR A 267 4.49 -17.83 -4.60
C THR A 267 3.99 -19.05 -3.83
N GLY A 268 4.54 -19.33 -2.65
CA GLY A 268 4.03 -20.36 -1.72
C GLY A 268 2.61 -20.06 -1.22
N ALA A 269 2.26 -18.79 -1.05
CA ALA A 269 0.91 -18.37 -0.70
C ALA A 269 -0.15 -18.75 -1.76
N PHE A 270 0.28 -18.98 -3.01
CA PHE A 270 -0.60 -19.39 -4.10
C PHE A 270 -0.87 -20.90 -4.14
N ASP A 271 -0.24 -21.70 -3.29
CA ASP A 271 -0.45 -23.15 -3.20
C ASP A 271 -1.71 -23.49 -2.37
N VAL A 272 -2.81 -22.82 -2.68
CA VAL A 272 -4.11 -23.04 -2.05
C VAL A 272 -4.91 -24.13 -2.79
N ALA A 273 -5.77 -24.82 -2.06
CA ALA A 273 -6.61 -25.89 -2.62
C ALA A 273 -7.65 -25.33 -3.60
N SER A 274 -8.25 -24.19 -3.26
CA SER A 274 -9.21 -23.46 -4.10
C SER A 274 -8.72 -22.02 -4.29
N VAL A 275 -8.81 -21.52 -5.51
CA VAL A 275 -8.53 -20.12 -5.88
C VAL A 275 -9.80 -19.34 -6.22
N THR A 276 -10.97 -19.99 -6.07
CA THR A 276 -12.29 -19.40 -6.29
C THR A 276 -12.89 -18.80 -5.01
N GLU A 277 -12.25 -19.05 -3.88
CA GLU A 277 -12.64 -18.51 -2.59
C GLU A 277 -11.73 -17.34 -2.23
N ASP A 278 -12.30 -16.32 -1.63
CA ASP A 278 -11.53 -15.19 -1.09
C ASP A 278 -10.50 -15.70 -0.07
N ASN A 279 -9.25 -15.32 -0.29
CA ASN A 279 -8.14 -15.67 0.57
C ASN A 279 -7.24 -14.45 0.78
N PRO A 280 -7.33 -13.78 1.93
CA PRO A 280 -6.58 -12.57 2.21
C PRO A 280 -5.06 -12.74 2.04
N LEU A 281 -4.51 -13.92 2.34
CA LEU A 281 -3.08 -14.19 2.18
C LEU A 281 -2.68 -14.21 0.68
N VAL A 282 -3.53 -14.76 -0.20
CA VAL A 282 -3.30 -14.73 -1.65
C VAL A 282 -3.33 -13.30 -2.16
N THR A 283 -4.28 -12.50 -1.69
CA THR A 283 -4.40 -11.08 -2.04
C THR A 283 -3.14 -10.31 -1.65
N VAL A 284 -2.71 -10.39 -0.40
CA VAL A 284 -1.49 -9.71 0.09
C VAL A 284 -0.24 -10.19 -0.66
N ALA A 285 -0.09 -11.49 -0.89
CA ALA A 285 1.05 -12.02 -1.63
C ALA A 285 1.06 -11.53 -3.09
N THR A 286 -0.11 -11.36 -3.71
CA THR A 286 -0.22 -10.82 -5.07
C THR A 286 0.17 -9.34 -5.08
N GLU A 287 -0.29 -8.53 -4.13
CA GLU A 287 0.10 -7.12 -3.99
C GLU A 287 1.61 -6.95 -3.82
N LEU A 288 2.23 -7.72 -2.91
CA LEU A 288 3.68 -7.68 -2.72
C LEU A 288 4.46 -8.13 -3.97
N LEU A 289 3.91 -9.07 -4.74
CA LEU A 289 4.51 -9.50 -6.01
C LEU A 289 4.39 -8.42 -7.10
N VAL A 290 3.33 -7.58 -7.08
CA VAL A 290 3.24 -6.38 -7.95
C VAL A 290 4.42 -5.46 -7.67
N VAL A 291 4.71 -5.17 -6.40
CA VAL A 291 5.85 -4.30 -6.02
C VAL A 291 7.17 -4.82 -6.60
N LEU A 292 7.43 -6.13 -6.52
CA LEU A 292 8.62 -6.72 -7.12
C LEU A 292 8.62 -6.64 -8.65
N ALA A 293 7.47 -6.87 -9.28
CA ALA A 293 7.37 -6.87 -10.73
C ALA A 293 7.52 -5.45 -11.30
N GLU A 294 6.86 -4.47 -10.69
CA GLU A 294 6.89 -3.06 -11.11
C GLU A 294 8.29 -2.44 -11.01
N ASN A 295 8.99 -2.72 -9.92
CA ASN A 295 10.34 -2.20 -9.67
C ASN A 295 11.44 -3.15 -10.14
N GLY A 296 11.12 -4.06 -11.06
CA GLY A 296 12.04 -5.10 -11.55
C GLY A 296 13.26 -4.53 -12.25
N SER A 297 14.39 -5.24 -12.14
CA SER A 297 15.56 -4.93 -12.96
C SER A 297 15.32 -5.27 -14.43
N GLU A 298 16.01 -4.61 -15.33
CA GLU A 298 16.00 -4.90 -16.76
C GLU A 298 17.38 -5.47 -17.19
N PRO A 299 17.49 -6.76 -17.54
CA PRO A 299 16.44 -7.79 -17.46
C PRO A 299 16.14 -8.26 -16.04
N LEU A 300 15.04 -9.00 -15.86
CA LEU A 300 14.69 -9.66 -14.61
C LEU A 300 15.70 -10.78 -14.25
N PRO A 301 15.81 -11.16 -12.96
CA PRO A 301 16.64 -12.28 -12.55
C PRO A 301 16.29 -13.57 -13.31
N ALA A 302 17.30 -14.35 -13.65
CA ALA A 302 17.11 -15.63 -14.34
C ALA A 302 16.19 -16.56 -13.54
N GLY A 303 15.17 -17.12 -14.20
CA GLY A 303 14.19 -18.00 -13.57
C GLY A 303 13.01 -17.27 -12.89
N PHE A 304 12.97 -15.94 -12.90
CA PHE A 304 11.85 -15.18 -12.33
C PHE A 304 10.51 -15.63 -12.93
N VAL A 305 10.39 -15.64 -14.26
CA VAL A 305 9.19 -16.10 -14.97
C VAL A 305 8.87 -17.56 -14.67
N ALA A 306 9.86 -18.43 -14.69
CA ALA A 306 9.65 -19.85 -14.41
C ALA A 306 9.13 -20.12 -12.99
N THR A 307 9.45 -19.24 -12.04
CA THR A 307 8.99 -19.34 -10.66
C THR A 307 7.55 -18.86 -10.50
N ILE A 308 7.18 -17.75 -11.13
CA ILE A 308 5.88 -17.12 -10.88
C ILE A 308 4.78 -17.57 -11.85
N PHE A 309 5.07 -17.72 -13.14
CA PHE A 309 4.05 -17.93 -14.19
C PHE A 309 3.20 -19.19 -14.00
N PRO A 310 3.70 -20.34 -13.57
CA PRO A 310 2.85 -21.53 -13.39
C PRO A 310 1.71 -21.28 -12.40
N LYS A 311 2.02 -20.60 -11.28
CA LYS A 311 1.06 -20.32 -10.22
C LYS A 311 0.17 -19.12 -10.54
N LEU A 312 0.78 -18.06 -11.08
CA LEU A 312 0.07 -16.85 -11.49
C LEU A 312 -0.94 -17.14 -12.62
N ASN A 313 -0.55 -17.96 -13.62
CA ASN A 313 -1.47 -18.40 -14.66
C ASN A 313 -2.66 -19.17 -14.08
N ARG A 314 -2.43 -20.07 -13.11
CA ARG A 314 -3.53 -20.76 -12.41
C ARG A 314 -4.47 -19.78 -11.75
N LEU A 315 -3.95 -18.81 -10.97
CA LEU A 315 -4.75 -17.78 -10.33
C LEU A 315 -5.58 -16.99 -11.33
N LEU A 316 -4.94 -16.49 -12.40
CA LEU A 316 -5.61 -15.68 -13.41
C LEU A 316 -6.61 -16.45 -14.27
N MET A 317 -6.47 -17.77 -14.37
CA MET A 317 -7.38 -18.62 -15.15
C MET A 317 -8.53 -19.21 -14.33
N GLU A 318 -8.42 -19.28 -13.01
CA GLU A 318 -9.38 -19.95 -12.15
C GLU A 318 -10.07 -19.02 -11.14
N SER A 319 -9.41 -17.95 -10.65
CA SER A 319 -10.01 -17.01 -9.69
C SER A 319 -11.11 -16.14 -10.32
N GLU A 320 -12.09 -15.76 -9.52
CA GLU A 320 -13.11 -14.76 -9.84
C GLU A 320 -12.94 -13.46 -9.04
N GLU A 321 -12.00 -13.46 -8.09
CA GLU A 321 -11.74 -12.36 -7.17
C GLU A 321 -11.01 -11.21 -7.86
N GLY A 322 -11.61 -10.02 -7.85
CA GLY A 322 -11.05 -8.81 -8.46
C GLY A 322 -9.72 -8.38 -7.86
N GLU A 323 -9.56 -8.56 -6.55
CA GLU A 323 -8.35 -8.25 -5.78
C GLU A 323 -7.17 -9.20 -6.12
N VAL A 324 -7.42 -10.25 -6.88
CA VAL A 324 -6.40 -11.17 -7.42
C VAL A 324 -6.20 -10.95 -8.92
N LEU A 325 -7.31 -10.78 -9.66
CA LEU A 325 -7.27 -10.66 -11.13
C LEU A 325 -6.59 -9.35 -11.58
N ARG A 326 -6.94 -8.23 -10.97
CA ARG A 326 -6.36 -6.92 -11.31
C ARG A 326 -4.84 -6.90 -11.05
N PRO A 327 -4.33 -7.10 -9.83
CA PRO A 327 -2.89 -7.09 -9.57
C PRO A 327 -2.17 -8.25 -10.27
N GLY A 328 -2.80 -9.41 -10.45
CA GLY A 328 -2.22 -10.52 -11.19
C GLY A 328 -1.95 -10.18 -12.66
N SER A 329 -2.88 -9.49 -13.33
CA SER A 329 -2.66 -9.01 -14.70
C SER A 329 -1.60 -7.91 -14.78
N GLU A 330 -1.52 -7.08 -13.76
CA GLU A 330 -0.48 -6.05 -13.61
C GLU A 330 0.92 -6.66 -13.48
N ILE A 331 1.07 -7.73 -12.70
CA ILE A 331 2.35 -8.47 -12.61
C ILE A 331 2.79 -8.95 -13.99
N VAL A 332 1.88 -9.56 -14.78
CA VAL A 332 2.22 -10.05 -16.13
C VAL A 332 2.63 -8.89 -17.04
N LYS A 333 1.96 -7.75 -16.95
CA LYS A 333 2.28 -6.51 -17.69
C LYS A 333 3.72 -6.05 -17.39
N TRP A 334 4.08 -5.91 -16.11
CA TRP A 334 5.41 -5.47 -15.71
C TRP A 334 6.51 -6.46 -16.07
N VAL A 335 6.24 -7.77 -15.92
CA VAL A 335 7.19 -8.81 -16.33
C VAL A 335 7.47 -8.77 -17.83
N LEU A 336 6.44 -8.58 -18.65
CA LEU A 336 6.60 -8.38 -20.10
C LEU A 336 7.39 -7.12 -20.41
N SER A 337 7.16 -6.05 -19.69
CA SER A 337 7.85 -4.77 -19.88
C SER A 337 9.36 -4.93 -19.62
N HIS A 338 9.74 -5.54 -18.51
CA HIS A 338 11.14 -5.65 -18.09
C HIS A 338 11.91 -6.79 -18.79
N ASP A 339 11.25 -7.93 -19.05
CA ASP A 339 11.92 -9.09 -19.66
C ASP A 339 10.98 -9.97 -20.48
N HIS A 340 10.48 -9.45 -21.60
CA HIS A 340 9.66 -10.21 -22.53
C HIS A 340 10.39 -11.43 -23.13
N GLN A 341 11.74 -11.43 -23.17
CA GLN A 341 12.49 -12.57 -23.69
C GLN A 341 12.36 -13.80 -22.78
N GLN A 342 12.40 -13.58 -21.47
CA GLN A 342 12.21 -14.66 -20.50
C GLN A 342 10.79 -15.22 -20.61
N VAL A 343 9.77 -14.37 -20.82
CA VAL A 343 8.38 -14.79 -21.04
C VAL A 343 8.26 -15.61 -22.32
N PHE A 344 8.75 -15.11 -23.46
CA PHE A 344 8.59 -15.80 -24.75
C PHE A 344 9.39 -17.09 -24.87
N ASN A 345 10.45 -17.26 -24.09
CA ASN A 345 11.24 -18.49 -24.04
C ASN A 345 10.70 -19.51 -23.04
N TRP A 346 9.76 -19.10 -22.16
CA TRP A 346 9.14 -20.00 -21.21
C TRP A 346 8.02 -20.82 -21.85
N GLN A 347 7.82 -22.04 -21.36
CA GLN A 347 6.71 -22.92 -21.73
C GLN A 347 6.07 -23.50 -20.47
N ASP A 348 4.75 -23.66 -20.51
CA ASP A 348 4.01 -24.32 -19.45
C ASP A 348 4.16 -25.86 -19.51
N ALA A 349 3.60 -26.56 -18.53
CA ALA A 349 3.64 -28.02 -18.46
C ALA A 349 2.93 -28.72 -19.64
N ASN A 350 2.08 -28.00 -20.39
CA ASN A 350 1.37 -28.51 -21.56
C ASN A 350 2.09 -28.16 -22.89
N GLY A 351 3.26 -27.51 -22.80
CA GLY A 351 4.05 -27.10 -23.97
C GLY A 351 3.56 -25.80 -24.63
N ARG A 352 2.63 -25.05 -24.01
CA ARG A 352 2.21 -23.73 -24.51
C ARG A 352 3.31 -22.70 -24.21
N SER A 353 3.63 -21.89 -25.20
CA SER A 353 4.58 -20.79 -25.02
C SER A 353 4.03 -19.71 -24.08
N GLY A 354 4.93 -18.92 -23.46
CA GLY A 354 4.52 -17.80 -22.63
C GLY A 354 3.68 -16.78 -23.38
N LEU A 355 3.91 -16.61 -24.68
CA LEU A 355 3.05 -15.79 -25.54
C LEU A 355 1.61 -16.30 -25.56
N GLU A 356 1.43 -17.61 -25.79
CA GLU A 356 0.10 -18.22 -25.81
C GLU A 356 -0.58 -18.14 -24.46
N VAL A 357 0.18 -18.32 -23.38
CA VAL A 357 -0.35 -18.16 -22.00
C VAL A 357 -0.83 -16.73 -21.77
N CYS A 358 -0.06 -15.70 -22.14
CA CYS A 358 -0.49 -14.31 -22.06
C CYS A 358 -1.76 -14.04 -22.87
N LEU A 359 -1.86 -14.59 -24.09
CA LEU A 359 -3.06 -14.46 -24.93
C LEU A 359 -4.29 -15.10 -24.28
N HIS A 360 -4.15 -16.27 -23.64
CA HIS A 360 -5.26 -16.92 -22.92
C HIS A 360 -5.71 -16.11 -21.70
N ILE A 361 -4.77 -15.53 -20.95
CA ILE A 361 -5.07 -14.64 -19.82
C ILE A 361 -5.88 -13.44 -20.31
N ILE A 362 -5.41 -12.77 -21.37
CA ILE A 362 -6.08 -11.61 -21.95
C ILE A 362 -7.48 -11.97 -22.45
N ASP A 363 -7.61 -13.08 -23.17
CA ASP A 363 -8.91 -13.56 -23.70
C ASP A 363 -9.90 -13.78 -22.56
N ARG A 364 -9.48 -14.44 -21.48
CA ARG A 364 -10.33 -14.64 -20.31
C ARG A 364 -10.75 -13.32 -19.66
N LEU A 365 -9.80 -12.40 -19.42
CA LEU A 365 -10.07 -11.13 -18.75
C LEU A 365 -10.92 -10.17 -19.61
N LEU A 366 -10.86 -10.29 -20.94
CA LEU A 366 -11.78 -9.59 -21.85
C LEU A 366 -13.17 -10.23 -21.91
N GLY A 367 -13.35 -11.41 -21.33
CA GLY A 367 -14.63 -12.13 -21.30
C GLY A 367 -15.74 -11.35 -20.59
N PRO A 368 -17.01 -11.53 -21.00
CA PRO A 368 -18.13 -10.77 -20.45
C PRO A 368 -18.50 -11.16 -19.00
N SER A 369 -17.96 -12.27 -18.49
CA SER A 369 -18.17 -12.73 -17.12
C SER A 369 -17.28 -12.01 -16.11
N ILE A 370 -16.20 -11.36 -16.54
CA ILE A 370 -15.29 -10.63 -15.66
C ILE A 370 -15.74 -9.17 -15.55
N GLU A 371 -15.84 -8.69 -14.32
CA GLU A 371 -16.21 -7.30 -14.05
C GLU A 371 -15.15 -6.30 -14.54
N ASP A 372 -15.57 -5.14 -14.98
CA ASP A 372 -14.69 -4.10 -15.52
C ASP A 372 -13.55 -3.72 -14.56
N ASN A 373 -13.85 -3.58 -13.27
CA ASN A 373 -12.84 -3.21 -12.27
C ASN A 373 -11.79 -4.33 -12.09
N SER A 374 -12.20 -5.58 -12.12
CA SER A 374 -11.33 -6.76 -12.03
C SER A 374 -10.40 -6.89 -13.24
N ALA A 375 -10.87 -6.45 -14.42
CA ALA A 375 -10.15 -6.50 -15.68
C ALA A 375 -9.43 -5.17 -16.04
N SER A 376 -9.39 -4.18 -15.15
CA SER A 376 -8.93 -2.82 -15.47
C SER A 376 -7.50 -2.76 -16.05
N GLU A 377 -6.62 -3.68 -15.70
CA GLU A 377 -5.23 -3.74 -16.19
C GLU A 377 -5.05 -4.51 -17.51
N VAL A 378 -6.07 -5.22 -18.00
CA VAL A 378 -5.92 -6.10 -19.16
C VAL A 378 -5.57 -5.36 -20.45
N GLY A 379 -6.05 -4.12 -20.61
CA GLY A 379 -5.69 -3.29 -21.77
C GLY A 379 -4.22 -2.92 -21.76
N GLY A 380 -3.67 -2.55 -20.60
CA GLY A 380 -2.24 -2.31 -20.43
C GLY A 380 -1.40 -3.55 -20.73
N LEU A 381 -1.82 -4.70 -20.22
CA LEU A 381 -1.19 -6.00 -20.51
C LEU A 381 -1.23 -6.32 -22.02
N ALA A 382 -2.38 -6.14 -22.68
CA ALA A 382 -2.52 -6.37 -24.12
C ALA A 382 -1.63 -5.42 -24.94
N ALA A 383 -1.57 -4.15 -24.55
CA ALA A 383 -0.73 -3.16 -25.22
C ALA A 383 0.76 -3.51 -25.10
N GLU A 384 1.20 -3.92 -23.91
CA GLU A 384 2.57 -4.36 -23.66
C GLU A 384 2.92 -5.62 -24.48
N LEU A 385 2.01 -6.60 -24.51
CA LEU A 385 2.20 -7.81 -25.29
C LEU A 385 2.34 -7.50 -26.78
N VAL A 386 1.49 -6.63 -27.33
CA VAL A 386 1.53 -6.22 -28.75
C VAL A 386 2.84 -5.52 -29.07
N GLU A 387 3.31 -4.64 -28.19
CA GLU A 387 4.55 -3.89 -28.40
C GLU A 387 5.79 -4.81 -28.36
N LYS A 388 5.88 -5.68 -27.36
CA LYS A 388 7.05 -6.55 -27.15
C LYS A 388 7.12 -7.76 -28.09
N ALA A 389 5.99 -8.33 -28.46
CA ALA A 389 5.95 -9.46 -29.39
C ALA A 389 6.07 -9.04 -30.86
N GLY A 390 5.57 -7.85 -31.18
CA GLY A 390 5.58 -7.33 -32.54
C GLY A 390 4.75 -8.15 -33.53
N GLN A 391 4.69 -7.69 -34.77
CA GLN A 391 3.91 -8.35 -35.82
C GLN A 391 4.45 -9.73 -36.19
N GLU A 392 5.75 -9.97 -36.05
CA GLU A 392 6.37 -11.25 -36.40
C GLU A 392 5.84 -12.41 -35.53
N ARG A 393 5.69 -12.19 -34.22
CA ARG A 393 5.22 -13.20 -33.29
C ARG A 393 3.69 -13.25 -33.17
N LEU A 394 3.03 -12.07 -33.19
CA LEU A 394 1.59 -11.94 -33.04
C LEU A 394 0.83 -12.00 -34.36
N GLY A 395 1.50 -11.96 -35.52
CA GLY A 395 0.84 -11.84 -36.81
C GLY A 395 -0.45 -12.63 -37.01
N PRO A 396 -0.48 -13.93 -36.66
CA PRO A 396 -1.71 -14.73 -36.77
C PRO A 396 -2.81 -14.36 -35.75
N PHE A 397 -2.44 -13.83 -34.58
CA PHE A 397 -3.33 -13.57 -33.45
C PHE A 397 -3.73 -12.09 -33.30
N LEU A 398 -2.94 -11.18 -33.88
CA LEU A 398 -3.14 -9.73 -33.70
C LEU A 398 -4.53 -9.24 -34.10
N PRO A 399 -5.09 -9.62 -35.27
CA PRO A 399 -6.44 -9.18 -35.64
C PRO A 399 -7.51 -9.66 -34.66
N GLN A 400 -7.39 -10.90 -34.15
CA GLN A 400 -8.34 -11.47 -33.19
C GLN A 400 -8.26 -10.77 -31.84
N LEU A 401 -7.03 -10.49 -31.36
CA LEU A 401 -6.80 -9.75 -30.12
C LEU A 401 -7.41 -8.34 -30.20
N LEU A 402 -7.14 -7.61 -31.28
CA LEU A 402 -7.65 -6.24 -31.45
C LEU A 402 -9.17 -6.22 -31.62
N GLN A 403 -9.76 -7.23 -32.26
CA GLN A 403 -11.21 -7.41 -32.35
C GLN A 403 -11.82 -7.65 -30.98
N ALA A 404 -11.20 -8.49 -30.14
CA ALA A 404 -11.68 -8.77 -28.77
C ALA A 404 -11.62 -7.51 -27.90
N VAL A 405 -10.50 -6.74 -27.97
CA VAL A 405 -10.35 -5.45 -27.28
C VAL A 405 -11.43 -4.46 -27.71
N ALA A 406 -11.68 -4.32 -29.02
CA ALA A 406 -12.68 -3.41 -29.55
C ALA A 406 -14.11 -3.80 -29.13
N ASN A 407 -14.43 -5.11 -29.16
CA ASN A 407 -15.72 -5.62 -28.72
C ASN A 407 -15.95 -5.33 -27.22
N ARG A 408 -14.92 -5.56 -26.38
CA ARG A 408 -15.02 -5.31 -24.94
C ARG A 408 -15.13 -3.82 -24.62
N LEU A 409 -14.39 -2.97 -25.34
CA LEU A 409 -14.48 -1.52 -25.22
C LEU A 409 -15.89 -0.99 -25.47
N ALA A 410 -16.60 -1.55 -26.45
CA ALA A 410 -17.97 -1.16 -26.75
C ALA A 410 -18.94 -1.35 -25.56
N SER A 411 -18.73 -2.37 -24.74
CA SER A 411 -19.56 -2.70 -23.57
C SER A 411 -19.04 -2.17 -22.24
N ALA A 412 -17.77 -1.73 -22.19
CA ALA A 412 -17.11 -1.26 -20.96
C ALA A 412 -17.79 -0.01 -20.37
N GLN A 413 -17.88 0.04 -19.04
CA GLN A 413 -18.50 1.14 -18.28
C GLN A 413 -17.53 1.81 -17.31
N ALA A 414 -16.61 1.06 -16.68
CA ALA A 414 -15.67 1.63 -15.72
C ALA A 414 -14.59 2.46 -16.43
N ALA A 415 -14.36 3.68 -15.95
CA ALA A 415 -13.45 4.64 -16.58
C ALA A 415 -12.01 4.11 -16.72
N ALA A 416 -11.46 3.48 -15.67
CA ALA A 416 -10.12 2.90 -15.70
C ALA A 416 -10.00 1.77 -16.75
N PHE A 417 -11.02 0.94 -16.85
CA PHE A 417 -11.05 -0.13 -17.83
C PHE A 417 -11.15 0.41 -19.27
N ILE A 418 -12.05 1.38 -19.50
CA ILE A 418 -12.17 2.06 -20.81
C ILE A 418 -10.82 2.66 -21.22
N GLN A 419 -10.16 3.38 -20.29
CA GLN A 419 -8.83 3.97 -20.53
C GLN A 419 -7.81 2.90 -20.94
N SER A 420 -7.73 1.79 -20.20
CA SER A 420 -6.75 0.73 -20.47
C SER A 420 -6.98 0.09 -21.86
N LEU A 421 -8.23 -0.14 -22.24
CA LEU A 421 -8.56 -0.70 -23.56
C LEU A 421 -8.25 0.28 -24.70
N ILE A 422 -8.52 1.57 -24.50
CA ILE A 422 -8.16 2.63 -25.47
C ILE A 422 -6.65 2.69 -25.68
N LEU A 423 -5.85 2.52 -24.62
CA LEU A 423 -4.39 2.57 -24.69
C LEU A 423 -3.80 1.54 -25.67
N VAL A 424 -4.46 0.41 -25.92
CA VAL A 424 -4.03 -0.54 -26.97
C VAL A 424 -4.00 0.14 -28.33
N PHE A 425 -5.09 0.80 -28.70
CA PHE A 425 -5.18 1.51 -29.98
C PHE A 425 -4.34 2.77 -30.01
N ALA A 426 -4.21 3.46 -28.86
CA ALA A 426 -3.36 4.64 -28.74
C ALA A 426 -1.88 4.28 -29.00
N ARG A 427 -1.34 3.26 -28.34
CA ARG A 427 0.04 2.80 -28.54
C ARG A 427 0.29 2.35 -29.99
N LEU A 428 -0.62 1.59 -30.56
CA LEU A 428 -0.53 1.21 -31.98
C LEU A 428 -0.52 2.44 -32.91
N SER A 429 -1.34 3.44 -32.62
CA SER A 429 -1.41 4.68 -33.41
C SER A 429 -0.13 5.52 -33.33
N LEU A 430 0.72 5.33 -32.32
CA LEU A 430 2.01 6.02 -32.23
C LEU A 430 2.95 5.67 -33.40
N ASN A 431 2.85 4.46 -33.94
CA ASN A 431 3.70 3.96 -35.01
C ASN A 431 2.95 3.71 -36.34
N GLY A 432 1.63 3.41 -36.29
CA GLY A 432 0.82 3.03 -37.43
C GLY A 432 -0.61 3.57 -37.35
N ALA A 433 -0.79 4.89 -37.23
CA ALA A 433 -2.12 5.49 -37.13
C ALA A 433 -3.05 5.12 -38.29
N GLN A 434 -2.50 5.09 -39.54
CA GLN A 434 -3.26 4.67 -40.71
C GLN A 434 -3.73 3.22 -40.62
N ASP A 435 -2.86 2.30 -40.16
CA ASP A 435 -3.17 0.88 -40.03
C ASP A 435 -4.29 0.64 -39.00
N VAL A 436 -4.29 1.42 -37.92
CA VAL A 436 -5.36 1.38 -36.92
C VAL A 436 -6.70 1.81 -37.52
N VAL A 437 -6.72 2.90 -38.29
CA VAL A 437 -7.94 3.36 -38.97
C VAL A 437 -8.43 2.33 -39.99
N GLU A 438 -7.51 1.74 -40.77
CA GLU A 438 -7.85 0.69 -41.76
C GLU A 438 -8.46 -0.54 -41.03
N PHE A 439 -7.79 -1.05 -39.99
CA PHE A 439 -8.28 -2.20 -39.22
C PHE A 439 -9.66 -1.93 -38.62
N LEU A 440 -9.83 -0.82 -37.92
CA LEU A 440 -11.09 -0.47 -37.26
C LEU A 440 -12.23 -0.24 -38.27
N SER A 441 -11.91 0.21 -39.49
CA SER A 441 -12.91 0.37 -40.57
C SER A 441 -13.39 -0.94 -41.16
N GLN A 442 -12.60 -2.01 -41.06
CA GLN A 442 -12.93 -3.34 -41.60
C GLN A 442 -13.76 -4.19 -40.64
N ILE A 443 -13.72 -3.89 -39.35
CA ILE A 443 -14.45 -4.65 -38.34
C ILE A 443 -15.82 -4.05 -38.07
N GLN A 444 -16.74 -4.92 -37.65
CA GLN A 444 -18.08 -4.54 -37.18
C GLN A 444 -18.26 -4.95 -35.72
N ILE A 445 -18.91 -4.10 -34.94
CA ILE A 445 -19.23 -4.33 -33.54
C ILE A 445 -20.73 -4.10 -33.37
N ASN A 446 -21.49 -5.16 -33.06
CA ASN A 446 -22.94 -5.12 -32.91
C ASN A 446 -23.69 -4.55 -34.14
N GLY A 447 -23.10 -4.68 -35.32
CA GLY A 447 -23.70 -4.18 -36.58
C GLY A 447 -23.25 -2.77 -37.00
N ASP A 448 -22.52 -2.06 -36.15
CA ASP A 448 -21.95 -0.73 -36.42
C ASP A 448 -20.48 -0.84 -36.82
N SER A 449 -19.96 0.22 -37.48
CA SER A 449 -18.54 0.32 -37.81
C SER A 449 -17.67 0.33 -36.54
N GLY A 450 -16.68 -0.57 -36.47
CA GLY A 450 -15.73 -0.59 -35.38
C GLY A 450 -14.98 0.74 -35.19
N LEU A 451 -14.67 1.44 -36.30
CA LEU A 451 -14.07 2.77 -36.25
C LEU A 451 -14.98 3.77 -35.52
N GLN A 452 -16.30 3.78 -35.83
CA GLN A 452 -17.25 4.66 -35.16
C GLN A 452 -17.30 4.37 -33.65
N ILE A 453 -17.44 3.09 -33.27
CA ILE A 453 -17.59 2.69 -31.86
C ILE A 453 -16.33 3.02 -31.06
N VAL A 454 -15.15 2.60 -31.54
CA VAL A 454 -13.90 2.78 -30.80
C VAL A 454 -13.53 4.26 -30.71
N MET A 455 -13.64 5.01 -31.81
CA MET A 455 -13.29 6.44 -31.80
C MET A 455 -14.30 7.27 -30.99
N ALA A 456 -15.58 6.95 -31.01
CA ALA A 456 -16.56 7.63 -30.17
C ALA A 456 -16.25 7.42 -28.67
N LYS A 457 -16.05 6.16 -28.25
CA LYS A 457 -15.64 5.85 -26.86
C LYS A 457 -14.32 6.54 -26.48
N TRP A 458 -13.35 6.56 -27.39
CA TRP A 458 -12.06 7.20 -27.15
C TRP A 458 -12.20 8.70 -26.94
N LEU A 459 -12.88 9.40 -27.84
CA LEU A 459 -13.06 10.85 -27.77
C LEU A 459 -13.91 11.27 -26.55
N GLU A 460 -14.97 10.54 -26.26
CA GLU A 460 -15.83 10.78 -25.09
C GLU A 460 -15.09 10.62 -23.75
N ASN A 461 -14.05 9.77 -23.69
CA ASN A 461 -13.29 9.50 -22.47
C ASN A 461 -11.88 10.11 -22.45
N SER A 462 -11.47 10.80 -23.52
CA SER A 462 -10.11 11.31 -23.69
C SER A 462 -9.66 12.29 -22.59
N VAL A 463 -10.60 13.03 -22.01
CA VAL A 463 -10.36 14.01 -20.93
C VAL A 463 -10.32 13.37 -19.54
N SER A 464 -10.73 12.12 -19.41
CA SER A 464 -10.79 11.38 -18.15
C SER A 464 -9.55 10.52 -17.90
N PHE A 465 -8.56 10.57 -18.79
CA PHE A 465 -7.31 9.83 -18.64
C PHE A 465 -6.56 10.28 -17.40
N ALA A 466 -6.08 9.31 -16.63
CA ALA A 466 -5.19 9.47 -15.48
C ALA A 466 -3.83 8.83 -15.78
N GLY A 467 -2.78 9.29 -15.09
CA GLY A 467 -1.41 8.85 -15.34
C GLY A 467 -0.70 9.75 -16.39
N TYR A 468 0.55 10.14 -16.08
CA TYR A 468 1.30 11.06 -16.95
C TYR A 468 1.59 10.45 -18.34
N ASP A 469 2.05 9.20 -18.36
CA ASP A 469 2.42 8.52 -19.60
C ASP A 469 1.19 8.15 -20.43
N GLU A 470 0.09 7.76 -19.79
CA GLU A 470 -1.19 7.45 -20.43
C GLU A 470 -1.79 8.70 -21.09
N ILE A 471 -1.81 9.82 -20.39
CA ILE A 471 -2.25 11.11 -20.95
C ILE A 471 -1.38 11.50 -22.15
N ARG A 472 -0.07 11.39 -22.02
CA ARG A 472 0.89 11.71 -23.07
C ARG A 472 0.67 10.83 -24.31
N GLN A 473 0.55 9.53 -24.14
CA GLN A 473 0.29 8.58 -25.24
C GLN A 473 -1.04 8.88 -25.92
N ASN A 474 -2.09 9.13 -25.15
CA ASN A 474 -3.40 9.51 -25.65
C ASN A 474 -3.33 10.77 -26.54
N VAL A 475 -2.74 11.86 -26.05
CA VAL A 475 -2.63 13.11 -26.78
C VAL A 475 -1.82 12.97 -28.08
N ILE A 476 -0.69 12.27 -28.02
CA ILE A 476 0.16 12.06 -29.22
C ILE A 476 -0.57 11.19 -30.24
N ALA A 477 -1.25 10.11 -29.80
CA ALA A 477 -2.00 9.24 -30.69
C ALA A 477 -3.14 9.99 -31.41
N LEU A 478 -3.95 10.74 -30.66
CA LEU A 478 -5.02 11.57 -31.23
C LEU A 478 -4.48 12.62 -32.20
N SER A 479 -3.33 13.25 -31.91
CA SER A 479 -2.67 14.20 -32.80
C SER A 479 -2.23 13.53 -34.11
N LYS A 480 -1.71 12.30 -34.07
CA LYS A 480 -1.33 11.54 -35.26
C LYS A 480 -2.54 11.12 -36.09
N LEU A 481 -3.59 10.66 -35.45
CA LEU A 481 -4.87 10.33 -36.11
C LEU A 481 -5.47 11.57 -36.80
N TYR A 482 -5.47 12.72 -36.13
CA TYR A 482 -5.93 13.98 -36.68
C TYR A 482 -5.10 14.40 -37.92
N ALA A 483 -3.79 14.24 -37.86
CA ALA A 483 -2.88 14.58 -38.94
C ALA A 483 -3.04 13.76 -40.23
N LEU A 484 -3.71 12.59 -40.16
CA LEU A 484 -4.01 11.77 -41.33
C LEU A 484 -4.96 12.46 -42.32
N ASN A 485 -5.77 13.41 -41.87
CA ASN A 485 -6.85 14.04 -42.64
C ASN A 485 -7.78 13.02 -43.33
N ASP A 486 -8.01 11.88 -42.71
CA ASP A 486 -8.85 10.81 -43.22
C ASP A 486 -10.33 11.19 -43.10
N SER A 487 -11.06 11.14 -44.21
CA SER A 487 -12.47 11.52 -44.27
C SER A 487 -13.37 10.66 -43.39
N ARG A 488 -12.97 9.41 -43.06
CA ARG A 488 -13.70 8.50 -42.17
C ARG A 488 -13.67 9.02 -40.73
N LEU A 489 -12.54 9.57 -40.28
CA LEU A 489 -12.41 10.18 -38.95
C LEU A 489 -13.28 11.45 -38.81
N ALA A 490 -13.40 12.24 -39.90
CA ALA A 490 -14.24 13.43 -39.91
C ALA A 490 -15.77 13.12 -39.78
N GLN A 491 -16.16 11.88 -40.00
CA GLN A 491 -17.57 11.43 -39.90
C GLN A 491 -17.92 10.86 -38.56
N ILE A 492 -16.97 10.71 -37.64
CA ILE A 492 -17.20 10.14 -36.31
C ILE A 492 -18.16 11.03 -35.53
N GLN A 493 -19.22 10.42 -35.02
CA GLN A 493 -20.21 11.08 -34.15
C GLN A 493 -19.90 10.74 -32.70
N VAL A 494 -19.83 11.77 -31.88
CA VAL A 494 -19.64 11.68 -30.44
C VAL A 494 -20.77 12.37 -29.70
N LYS A 495 -21.08 11.94 -28.49
CA LYS A 495 -21.96 12.69 -27.60
C LYS A 495 -21.19 13.93 -27.14
N GLY A 496 -21.66 15.11 -27.52
CA GLY A 496 -21.12 16.37 -27.01
C GLY A 496 -21.51 16.60 -25.56
N ASP A 497 -20.79 17.51 -24.90
CA ASP A 497 -21.21 18.00 -23.59
C ASP A 497 -22.59 18.66 -23.70
N LEU A 498 -23.44 18.41 -22.71
CA LEU A 498 -24.68 19.19 -22.56
C LEU A 498 -24.28 20.66 -22.42
N ILE A 499 -24.55 21.47 -23.43
CA ILE A 499 -24.46 22.92 -23.30
C ILE A 499 -25.55 23.33 -22.32
N VAL A 500 -25.20 23.35 -21.05
CA VAL A 500 -26.03 24.01 -20.04
C VAL A 500 -26.02 25.49 -20.43
N GLY A 501 -27.17 25.98 -20.92
CA GLY A 501 -27.31 27.38 -21.27
C GLY A 501 -26.82 28.25 -20.12
N ALA A 502 -26.14 29.34 -20.42
CA ALA A 502 -25.51 30.22 -19.45
C ALA A 502 -26.47 30.44 -18.28
N ASP A 503 -26.07 30.00 -17.10
CA ASP A 503 -26.80 30.16 -15.86
C ASP A 503 -27.04 31.68 -15.69
N ASP A 504 -28.29 32.11 -15.63
CA ASP A 504 -28.67 33.52 -15.48
C ASP A 504 -28.30 34.07 -14.08
N GLY A 505 -27.46 33.35 -13.32
CA GLY A 505 -26.97 33.71 -11.99
C GLY A 505 -28.03 33.68 -10.90
N LYS A 506 -29.23 33.17 -11.20
CA LYS A 506 -30.33 33.09 -10.22
C LYS A 506 -30.36 31.70 -9.58
N ILE A 507 -30.25 31.66 -8.26
CA ILE A 507 -30.42 30.45 -7.47
C ILE A 507 -31.82 29.89 -7.70
N LYS A 508 -31.94 28.78 -8.44
CA LYS A 508 -33.21 28.08 -8.64
C LYS A 508 -33.53 27.23 -7.39
N THR A 509 -34.64 27.51 -6.75
CA THR A 509 -35.15 26.66 -5.67
C THR A 509 -35.63 25.31 -6.22
N ARG A 510 -35.59 24.22 -5.40
CA ARG A 510 -36.03 22.88 -5.78
C ARG A 510 -37.44 22.83 -6.44
N SER A 511 -38.34 23.72 -6.05
CA SER A 511 -39.68 23.83 -6.63
C SER A 511 -39.67 24.44 -8.04
N ARG A 512 -38.77 25.40 -8.34
CA ARG A 512 -38.61 25.98 -9.68
C ARG A 512 -37.91 25.05 -10.66
N ALA A 513 -36.95 24.24 -10.17
CA ALA A 513 -36.29 23.23 -11.00
C ALA A 513 -37.23 22.08 -11.42
N LYS A 514 -38.32 21.83 -10.65
CA LYS A 514 -39.35 20.85 -11.02
C LYS A 514 -40.39 21.39 -12.04
N GLN A 515 -40.52 22.71 -12.16
CA GLN A 515 -41.46 23.34 -13.10
C GLN A 515 -40.85 23.63 -14.49
N ASN A 516 -39.50 23.71 -14.58
CA ASN A 516 -38.75 23.82 -15.84
C ASN A 516 -37.56 22.86 -15.78
N PRO A 517 -37.71 21.64 -16.30
CA PRO A 517 -36.63 20.62 -16.31
C PRO A 517 -35.60 20.83 -17.43
N ASP A 518 -35.64 21.92 -18.18
CA ASP A 518 -34.62 22.29 -19.19
C ASP A 518 -33.50 23.14 -18.60
#